data_105ef323cfe6dd91d15ade1243c22b92
#
_entry.id   105ef323cfe6dd91d15ade1243c22b92
#
_cell.length_a   1.000
_cell.length_b   1.000
_cell.length_c   1.000
_cell.angle_alpha   90.00
_cell.angle_beta   90.00
_cell.angle_gamma   90.00
#
_symmetry.space_group_name_H-M   'P 1'
#
loop_
_entity.id
_entity.type
_entity.pdbx_description
1 polymer ?
#
loop_
_entity_poly.entity_id
_entity_poly.type
_entity_poly.pdbx_seq_one_letter_code
_entity_poly.pdbx_strand_id
1 'polypeptide(L)'
;MVIDEHLPLGIIANTAAIMGITLGKKMPEVVGADVTDKTGNEHLGIIEFPVPILKGNAEIIKEIREKLYEPDFSDLTVVDFSDLAQGCKTYDEFIEKMKEASEIDLNYFG
;
A
#
# COMPACT_ATOMS: atom_id res chain seq x y z
N MET A 1 -5.38 -5.93 -1.94
CA MET A 1 -4.25 -5.76 -1.00
C MET A 1 -4.15 -6.99 -0.11
N VAL A 2 -2.96 -7.34 0.34
CA VAL A 2 -2.75 -8.37 1.37
C VAL A 2 -2.12 -7.67 2.57
N ILE A 3 -2.72 -7.79 3.74
CA ILE A 3 -2.30 -7.08 4.95
C ILE A 3 -2.15 -8.08 6.10
N ASP A 4 -1.14 -7.90 6.93
CA ASP A 4 -0.92 -8.73 8.11
C ASP A 4 -2.08 -8.55 9.11
N GLU A 5 -2.85 -9.61 9.30
CA GLU A 5 -4.03 -9.60 10.17
C GLU A 5 -3.70 -9.50 11.67
N HIS A 6 -2.46 -9.76 12.06
CA HIS A 6 -2.02 -9.73 13.45
C HIS A 6 -1.66 -8.32 13.94
N LEU A 7 -1.64 -7.35 13.05
CA LEU A 7 -1.40 -5.95 13.41
C LEU A 7 -2.61 -5.35 14.16
N PRO A 8 -2.37 -4.34 15.02
CA PRO A 8 -3.48 -3.55 15.57
C PRO A 8 -4.34 -2.94 14.46
N LEU A 9 -5.65 -2.80 14.70
CA LEU A 9 -6.58 -2.30 13.70
C LEU A 9 -6.16 -0.95 13.09
N GLY A 10 -5.67 -0.03 13.92
CA GLY A 10 -5.18 1.27 13.44
C GLY A 10 -4.01 1.15 12.47
N ILE A 11 -3.11 0.22 12.69
CA ILE A 11 -1.98 -0.04 11.80
C ILE A 11 -2.43 -0.72 10.51
N ILE A 12 -3.40 -1.62 10.58
CA ILE A 12 -4.02 -2.22 9.38
C ILE A 12 -4.62 -1.14 8.50
N ALA A 13 -5.43 -0.24 9.09
CA ALA A 13 -6.06 0.85 8.38
C ALA A 13 -5.03 1.82 7.78
N ASN A 14 -4.00 2.17 8.53
CA ASN A 14 -2.90 3.03 8.07
C ASN A 14 -2.16 2.39 6.89
N THR A 15 -1.86 1.10 6.97
CA THR A 15 -1.20 0.35 5.90
C THR A 15 -2.02 0.40 4.61
N ALA A 16 -3.32 0.11 4.70
CA ALA A 16 -4.22 0.16 3.54
C ALA A 16 -4.28 1.57 2.94
N ALA A 17 -4.38 2.60 3.77
CA ALA A 17 -4.43 3.99 3.33
C ALA A 17 -3.14 4.40 2.61
N ILE A 18 -1.98 4.09 3.18
CA ILE A 18 -0.67 4.42 2.59
C ILE A 18 -0.52 3.75 1.23
N MET A 19 -0.78 2.46 1.13
CA MET A 19 -0.68 1.75 -0.14
C MET A 19 -1.68 2.26 -1.17
N GLY A 20 -2.91 2.56 -0.73
CA GLY A 20 -3.95 3.11 -1.60
C GLY A 20 -3.59 4.47 -2.18
N ILE A 21 -3.01 5.36 -1.38
CA ILE A 21 -2.56 6.69 -1.84
C ILE A 21 -1.48 6.54 -2.92
N THR A 22 -0.51 5.68 -2.70
CA THR A 22 0.57 5.44 -3.69
C THR A 22 0.02 4.83 -4.98
N LEU A 23 -0.87 3.86 -4.88
CA LEU A 23 -1.54 3.27 -6.05
C LEU A 23 -2.33 4.31 -6.83
N GLY A 24 -3.10 5.16 -6.15
CA GLY A 24 -3.87 6.24 -6.78
C GLY A 24 -3.00 7.25 -7.51
N LYS A 25 -1.82 7.55 -6.98
CA LYS A 25 -0.84 8.41 -7.66
C LYS A 25 -0.27 7.76 -8.92
N LYS A 26 -0.01 6.45 -8.88
CA LYS A 26 0.54 5.70 -10.02
C LYS A 26 -0.50 5.39 -11.09
N MET A 27 -1.75 5.22 -10.67
CA MET A 27 -2.87 4.82 -11.53
C MET A 27 -4.06 5.76 -11.33
N PRO A 28 -3.91 7.07 -11.61
CA PRO A 28 -4.99 8.04 -11.34
C PRO A 28 -6.27 7.75 -12.13
N GLU A 29 -6.18 7.04 -13.24
CA GLU A 29 -7.30 6.64 -14.10
C GLU A 29 -8.31 5.71 -13.41
N VAL A 30 -7.93 5.06 -12.29
CA VAL A 30 -8.86 4.20 -11.55
C VAL A 30 -9.85 4.97 -10.69
N VAL A 31 -9.61 6.26 -10.49
CA VAL A 31 -10.50 7.15 -9.74
C VAL A 31 -11.48 7.81 -10.70
N GLY A 32 -12.77 7.66 -10.41
CA GLY A 32 -13.84 8.20 -11.24
C GLY A 32 -14.03 9.70 -11.09
N ALA A 33 -14.95 10.22 -11.88
CA ALA A 33 -15.30 11.64 -11.87
C ALA A 33 -15.97 12.06 -10.55
N ASP A 34 -15.86 13.34 -10.22
CA ASP A 34 -16.61 13.93 -9.12
C ASP A 34 -18.12 13.84 -9.38
N VAL A 35 -18.88 13.74 -8.32
CA VAL A 35 -20.34 13.61 -8.39
C VAL A 35 -21.02 14.69 -7.58
N THR A 36 -22.22 15.07 -8.01
CA THR A 36 -23.03 16.10 -7.34
C THR A 36 -24.27 15.46 -6.74
N ASP A 37 -24.54 15.74 -5.47
CA ASP A 37 -25.76 15.28 -4.81
C ASP A 37 -26.98 16.10 -5.21
N LYS A 38 -28.17 15.68 -4.76
CA LYS A 38 -29.43 16.36 -5.08
C LYS A 38 -29.49 17.79 -4.51
N THR A 39 -28.74 18.07 -3.45
CA THR A 39 -28.69 19.40 -2.82
C THR A 39 -27.78 20.36 -3.57
N GLY A 40 -26.92 19.85 -4.45
CA GLY A 40 -25.96 20.62 -5.22
C GLY A 40 -24.55 20.63 -4.64
N ASN A 41 -24.27 19.78 -3.65
CA ASN A 41 -22.92 19.63 -3.12
C ASN A 41 -22.09 18.70 -3.99
N GLU A 42 -20.84 19.06 -4.25
CA GLU A 42 -19.91 18.24 -4.99
C GLU A 42 -19.15 17.30 -4.05
N HIS A 43 -18.97 16.05 -4.48
CA HIS A 43 -18.20 15.03 -3.81
C HIS A 43 -17.10 14.57 -4.75
N LEU A 44 -15.87 14.49 -4.24
CA LEU A 44 -14.74 14.00 -5.04
C LEU A 44 -14.94 12.56 -5.47
N GLY A 45 -14.49 12.26 -6.68
CA GLY A 45 -14.52 10.91 -7.23
C GLY A 45 -13.78 9.90 -6.37
N ILE A 46 -14.28 8.70 -6.33
CA ILE A 46 -13.66 7.57 -5.66
C ILE A 46 -13.29 6.50 -6.68
N ILE A 47 -12.54 5.49 -6.25
CA ILE A 47 -12.16 4.37 -7.11
C ILE A 47 -13.42 3.70 -7.70
N GLU A 48 -13.37 3.36 -8.97
CA GLU A 48 -14.52 2.81 -9.72
C GLU A 48 -14.80 1.33 -9.45
N PHE A 49 -13.90 0.65 -8.75
CA PHE A 49 -14.06 -0.76 -8.39
C PHE A 49 -13.59 -1.02 -6.96
N PRO A 50 -14.05 -2.09 -6.31
CA PRO A 50 -13.68 -2.37 -4.93
C PRO A 50 -12.21 -2.71 -4.79
N VAL A 51 -11.64 -2.39 -3.62
CA VAL A 51 -10.29 -2.80 -3.24
C VAL A 51 -10.41 -3.98 -2.28
N PRO A 52 -10.22 -5.23 -2.75
CA PRO A 52 -10.25 -6.37 -1.85
C PRO A 52 -9.05 -6.30 -0.90
N ILE A 53 -9.31 -6.47 0.39
CA ILE A 53 -8.26 -6.54 1.42
C ILE A 53 -8.27 -7.96 1.98
N LEU A 54 -7.21 -8.70 1.68
CA LEU A 54 -7.05 -10.09 2.08
C LEU A 54 -6.21 -10.17 3.34
N LYS A 55 -6.52 -11.12 4.18
CA LYS A 55 -5.75 -11.42 5.38
C LYS A 55 -4.45 -12.13 5.00
N GLY A 56 -3.35 -11.68 5.58
CA GLY A 56 -2.06 -12.30 5.44
C GLY A 56 -1.32 -12.36 6.77
N ASN A 57 -0.06 -12.72 6.71
CA ASN A 57 0.88 -12.62 7.81
C ASN A 57 2.24 -12.20 7.26
N ALA A 58 3.18 -11.88 8.15
CA ALA A 58 4.50 -11.39 7.75
C ALA A 58 5.23 -12.34 6.79
N GLU A 59 5.15 -13.64 7.03
CA GLU A 59 5.82 -14.66 6.20
C GLU A 59 5.23 -14.72 4.80
N ILE A 60 3.90 -14.81 4.71
CA ILE A 60 3.18 -14.89 3.42
C ILE A 60 3.43 -13.63 2.59
N ILE A 61 3.36 -12.46 3.20
CA ILE A 61 3.56 -11.19 2.49
C ILE A 61 4.98 -11.10 1.97
N LYS A 62 5.96 -11.52 2.77
CA LYS A 62 7.36 -11.54 2.35
C LYS A 62 7.60 -12.48 1.17
N GLU A 63 7.03 -13.68 1.20
CA GLU A 63 7.11 -14.64 0.09
C GLU A 63 6.50 -14.07 -1.19
N ILE A 64 5.32 -13.44 -1.08
CA ILE A 64 4.65 -12.80 -2.22
C ILE A 64 5.54 -11.69 -2.77
N ARG A 65 6.09 -10.85 -1.91
CA ARG A 65 6.93 -9.72 -2.33
C ARG A 65 8.19 -10.18 -3.04
N GLU A 66 8.86 -11.19 -2.52
CA GLU A 66 10.03 -11.80 -3.17
C GLU A 66 9.68 -12.32 -4.56
N LYS A 67 8.56 -13.01 -4.69
CA LYS A 67 8.10 -13.53 -5.98
C LYS A 67 7.79 -12.41 -6.98
N LEU A 68 7.26 -11.30 -6.53
CA LEU A 68 6.92 -10.15 -7.38
C LEU A 68 8.15 -9.43 -7.96
N TYR A 69 9.37 -9.71 -7.47
CA TYR A 69 10.59 -9.23 -8.09
C TYR A 69 10.99 -10.03 -9.34
N GLU A 70 10.38 -11.19 -9.57
CA GLU A 70 10.66 -12.01 -10.75
C GLU A 70 10.26 -11.28 -12.05
N PRO A 71 10.99 -11.52 -13.16
CA PRO A 71 10.75 -10.81 -14.43
C PRO A 71 9.32 -10.93 -14.98
N ASP A 72 8.63 -12.04 -14.71
CA ASP A 72 7.25 -12.29 -15.16
C ASP A 72 6.25 -11.25 -14.59
N PHE A 73 6.60 -10.57 -13.51
CA PHE A 73 5.76 -9.58 -12.85
C PHE A 73 6.23 -8.13 -13.04
N SER A 74 7.19 -7.90 -13.93
CA SER A 74 7.83 -6.59 -14.12
C SER A 74 6.88 -5.50 -14.64
N ASP A 75 5.76 -5.87 -15.23
CA ASP A 75 4.73 -4.95 -15.75
C ASP A 75 3.68 -4.56 -14.68
N LEU A 76 3.72 -5.15 -13.50
CA LEU A 76 2.80 -4.83 -12.42
C LEU A 76 3.26 -3.61 -11.62
N THR A 77 2.31 -2.80 -11.20
CA THR A 77 2.55 -1.78 -10.18
C THR A 77 2.42 -2.43 -8.81
N VAL A 78 3.53 -2.54 -8.09
CA VAL A 78 3.59 -3.15 -6.77
C VAL A 78 3.94 -2.09 -5.75
N VAL A 79 3.13 -1.99 -4.68
CA VAL A 79 3.38 -1.10 -3.55
C VAL A 79 3.47 -1.96 -2.31
N ASP A 80 4.48 -1.71 -1.50
CA ASP A 80 4.63 -2.35 -0.20
C ASP A 80 4.75 -1.32 0.92
N PHE A 81 4.50 -1.75 2.14
CA PHE A 81 4.68 -0.95 3.34
C PHE A 81 5.32 -1.81 4.42
N SER A 82 6.50 -1.40 4.88
CA SER A 82 7.34 -2.19 5.79
C SER A 82 7.35 -1.64 7.21
N ASP A 83 7.79 -2.48 8.14
CA ASP A 83 8.06 -2.11 9.52
C ASP A 83 9.07 -0.96 9.61
N LEU A 84 10.08 -0.95 8.75
CA LEU A 84 11.07 0.12 8.68
C LEU A 84 10.39 1.46 8.35
N ALA A 85 9.50 1.48 7.38
CA ALA A 85 8.75 2.67 7.01
C ALA A 85 7.85 3.15 8.15
N GLN A 86 7.14 2.24 8.80
CA GLN A 86 6.29 2.55 9.95
C GLN A 86 7.09 3.16 11.12
N GLY A 87 8.33 2.74 11.32
CA GLY A 87 9.18 3.19 12.40
C GLY A 87 9.85 4.56 12.19
N CYS A 88 9.82 5.09 10.98
CA CYS A 88 10.46 6.37 10.65
C CYS A 88 9.57 7.56 10.99
N LYS A 89 10.19 8.63 11.50
CA LYS A 89 9.48 9.88 11.84
C LYS A 89 9.42 10.85 10.67
N THR A 90 10.39 10.79 9.75
CA THR A 90 10.47 11.64 8.58
C THR A 90 10.74 10.81 7.33
N TYR A 91 10.39 11.35 6.18
CA TYR A 91 10.66 10.69 4.90
C TYR A 91 12.16 10.61 4.59
N ASP A 92 12.93 11.61 4.98
CA ASP A 92 14.39 11.61 4.82
C ASP A 92 15.03 10.49 5.65
N GLU A 93 14.56 10.26 6.87
CA GLU A 93 14.98 9.12 7.69
C GLU A 93 14.66 7.79 7.01
N PHE A 94 13.47 7.68 6.43
CA PHE A 94 13.07 6.51 5.68
C PHE A 94 14.00 6.23 4.50
N ILE A 95 14.33 7.24 3.70
CA ILE A 95 15.26 7.11 2.58
C ILE A 95 16.63 6.59 3.04
N GLU A 96 17.17 7.19 4.10
CA GLU A 96 18.51 6.82 4.61
C GLU A 96 18.52 5.39 5.15
N LYS A 97 17.52 5.01 5.93
CA LYS A 97 17.43 3.65 6.49
C LYS A 97 17.22 2.60 5.42
N MET A 98 16.42 2.89 4.38
CA MET A 98 16.22 1.96 3.28
C MET A 98 17.48 1.70 2.48
N LYS A 99 18.36 2.68 2.32
CA LYS A 99 19.66 2.48 1.65
C LYS A 99 20.55 1.46 2.36
N GLU A 100 20.44 1.36 3.68
CA GLU A 100 21.26 0.49 4.53
C GLU A 100 20.60 -0.86 4.81
N ALA A 101 19.31 -1.01 4.53
CA ALA A 101 18.57 -2.24 4.75
C ALA A 101 18.63 -3.16 3.52
N SER A 102 18.87 -4.44 3.76
CA SER A 102 18.71 -5.46 2.74
C SER A 102 17.24 -5.90 2.68
N GLU A 103 16.78 -6.33 1.52
CA GLU A 103 15.40 -6.79 1.35
C GLU A 103 15.03 -7.90 2.36
N ILE A 104 15.97 -8.80 2.63
CA ILE A 104 15.77 -9.88 3.60
C ILE A 104 15.47 -9.39 5.02
N ASP A 105 15.90 -8.18 5.37
CA ASP A 105 15.70 -7.60 6.71
C ASP A 105 14.34 -6.89 6.84
N LEU A 106 13.65 -6.67 5.74
CA LEU A 106 12.36 -5.98 5.73
C LEU A 106 11.23 -6.94 6.10
N ASN A 107 10.32 -6.47 6.95
CA ASN A 107 9.07 -7.17 7.25
C ASN A 107 7.92 -6.29 6.77
N TYR A 108 7.06 -6.86 5.94
CA TYR A 108 5.99 -6.11 5.30
C TYR A 108 4.70 -6.21 6.11
N PHE A 109 4.05 -5.06 6.29
CA PHE A 109 2.72 -4.97 6.87
C PHE A 109 1.64 -5.18 5.80
N GLY A 110 1.97 -4.85 4.59
CA GLY A 110 1.12 -5.03 3.43
C GLY A 110 1.88 -4.92 2.13
#